data_a853034b5aad0095378bb3b104dc6d01
#
_entry.id   a853034b5aad0095378bb3b104dc6d01
#
_cell.length_a   1.000
_cell.length_b   1.000
_cell.length_c   1.000
_cell.angle_alpha   90.00
_cell.angle_beta   90.00
_cell.angle_gamma   90.00
#
_symmetry.space_group_name_H-M   'P 1'
#
loop_
_entity.id
_entity.type
_entity.pdbx_description
1 polymer ?
#
loop_
_entity_poly.entity_id
_entity_poly.type
_entity_poly.pdbx_seq_one_letter_code
_entity_poly.pdbx_strand_id
1 'polypeptide(L)'
;MTPIRFDNRVAIVTGAGNGLGREYALELARRGAKVVVNDLGGSGAGEGASSTAADAVVDEIRSAGGEAVASHDSVSTRQGGTAIVHKAIDAFGQVDILISNAGFLRNARFEDLTDAQIDPILDVHLKAAFYVGQPAYKAMRARNYGRFLFTGSASAMFGHAWQGNYAAGKGGLMGLSHVVAIEGSAYGIQSNLLLPTAASRLADEMGGGFMEIPAFAESISRAEFDVTGPRTVPMFNTPLAL
;
A
#
# COMPACT_ATOMS: atom_id res chain seq x y z
N MET A 1 26.08 1.77 -8.85
CA MET A 1 24.82 2.36 -9.36
C MET A 1 24.47 3.56 -8.50
N THR A 2 24.05 4.67 -9.11
CA THR A 2 23.56 5.82 -8.34
C THR A 2 22.25 5.42 -7.64
N PRO A 3 22.07 5.68 -6.34
CA PRO A 3 20.86 5.33 -5.65
C PRO A 3 19.67 6.10 -6.23
N ILE A 4 18.52 5.45 -6.38
CA ILE A 4 17.27 6.08 -6.82
C ILE A 4 16.85 7.11 -5.77
N ARG A 5 16.52 8.32 -6.20
CA ARG A 5 16.12 9.44 -5.35
C ARG A 5 14.68 9.84 -5.67
N PHE A 6 13.98 10.33 -4.63
CA PHE A 6 12.61 10.85 -4.73
C PHE A 6 12.54 12.34 -4.33
N ASP A 7 13.61 13.08 -4.57
CA ASP A 7 13.66 14.51 -4.26
C ASP A 7 12.48 15.24 -4.94
N ASN A 8 11.83 16.14 -4.21
CA ASN A 8 10.64 16.87 -4.65
C ASN A 8 9.40 16.00 -4.96
N ARG A 9 9.37 14.73 -4.53
CA ARG A 9 8.20 13.87 -4.63
C ARG A 9 7.44 13.83 -3.31
N VAL A 10 6.12 13.72 -3.43
CA VAL A 10 5.21 13.55 -2.27
C VAL A 10 4.58 12.17 -2.33
N ALA A 11 4.78 11.40 -1.29
CA ALA A 11 4.27 10.05 -1.16
C ALA A 11 3.19 9.95 -0.07
N ILE A 12 2.14 9.20 -0.35
CA ILE A 12 1.16 8.75 0.63
C ILE A 12 1.38 7.25 0.84
N VAL A 13 1.56 6.83 2.09
CA VAL A 13 1.64 5.41 2.46
C VAL A 13 0.53 5.11 3.46
N THR A 14 -0.39 4.21 3.09
CA THR A 14 -1.47 3.79 4.00
C THR A 14 -1.07 2.55 4.81
N GLY A 15 -1.52 2.48 6.07
CA GLY A 15 -1.07 1.44 7.00
C GLY A 15 0.42 1.58 7.32
N ALA A 16 0.88 2.83 7.48
CA ALA A 16 2.30 3.16 7.59
C ALA A 16 2.81 3.28 9.03
N GLY A 17 1.98 2.99 10.04
CA GLY A 17 2.41 3.04 11.44
C GLY A 17 3.27 1.84 11.86
N ASN A 18 3.20 0.72 11.13
CA ASN A 18 3.90 -0.51 11.46
C ASN A 18 4.27 -1.33 10.20
N GLY A 19 5.12 -2.34 10.40
CA GLY A 19 5.42 -3.37 9.41
C GLY A 19 5.92 -2.81 8.07
N LEU A 20 5.46 -3.39 6.97
CA LEU A 20 5.87 -2.97 5.62
C LEU A 20 5.59 -1.50 5.32
N GLY A 21 4.42 -1.00 5.70
CA GLY A 21 4.06 0.39 5.45
C GLY A 21 5.00 1.38 6.13
N ARG A 22 5.42 1.08 7.37
CA ARG A 22 6.43 1.87 8.08
C ARG A 22 7.76 1.90 7.32
N GLU A 23 8.25 0.74 6.90
CA GLU A 23 9.53 0.66 6.18
C GLU A 23 9.46 1.38 4.82
N TYR A 24 8.32 1.30 4.10
CA TYR A 24 8.13 2.09 2.89
C TYR A 24 8.20 3.60 3.16
N ALA A 25 7.54 4.06 4.23
CA ALA A 25 7.54 5.47 4.59
C ALA A 25 8.96 5.97 4.95
N LEU A 26 9.69 5.21 5.76
CA LEU A 26 11.07 5.51 6.14
C LEU A 26 12.01 5.53 4.94
N GLU A 27 11.94 4.51 4.08
CA GLU A 27 12.83 4.41 2.91
C GLU A 27 12.54 5.49 1.86
N LEU A 28 11.28 5.83 1.61
CA LEU A 28 10.91 6.94 0.75
C LEU A 28 11.44 8.28 1.28
N ALA A 29 11.28 8.53 2.58
CA ALA A 29 11.81 9.73 3.24
C ALA A 29 13.34 9.79 3.18
N ARG A 30 14.03 8.69 3.47
CA ARG A 30 15.50 8.57 3.38
C ARG A 30 16.01 8.88 1.96
N ARG A 31 15.20 8.60 0.94
CA ARG A 31 15.50 8.91 -0.47
C ARG A 31 15.03 10.30 -0.92
N GLY A 32 14.53 11.12 -0.01
CA GLY A 32 14.19 12.53 -0.26
C GLY A 32 12.72 12.81 -0.58
N ALA A 33 11.82 11.83 -0.47
CA ALA A 33 10.38 12.09 -0.58
C ALA A 33 9.86 12.80 0.67
N LYS A 34 8.84 13.65 0.49
CA LYS A 34 7.96 14.11 1.56
C LYS A 34 6.84 13.08 1.75
N VAL A 35 6.56 12.68 2.98
CA VAL A 35 5.70 11.52 3.23
C VAL A 35 4.47 11.86 4.07
N VAL A 36 3.29 11.46 3.60
CA VAL A 36 2.10 11.34 4.44
C VAL A 36 2.06 9.92 4.99
N VAL A 37 2.27 9.80 6.30
CA VAL A 37 2.19 8.55 7.05
C VAL A 37 0.75 8.39 7.50
N ASN A 38 -0.03 7.57 6.80
CA ASN A 38 -1.41 7.30 7.19
C ASN A 38 -1.52 5.98 7.95
N ASP A 39 -2.08 6.04 9.15
CA ASP A 39 -2.44 4.86 9.93
C ASP A 39 -3.58 5.19 10.89
N LEU A 40 -4.59 4.35 10.96
CA LEU A 40 -5.68 4.48 11.93
C LEU A 40 -5.24 4.03 13.34
N GLY A 41 -4.16 3.26 13.46
CA GLY A 41 -3.65 2.73 14.71
C GLY A 41 -4.45 1.55 15.25
N GLY A 42 -5.14 0.82 14.39
CA GLY A 42 -5.86 -0.39 14.77
C GLY A 42 -4.94 -1.58 15.08
N SER A 43 -5.50 -2.58 15.76
CA SER A 43 -4.84 -3.88 16.02
C SER A 43 -4.65 -4.70 14.74
N GLY A 44 -3.94 -5.83 14.82
CA GLY A 44 -3.81 -6.81 13.72
C GLY A 44 -5.15 -7.39 13.23
N ALA A 45 -6.19 -7.35 14.08
CA ALA A 45 -7.57 -7.72 13.72
C ALA A 45 -8.41 -6.54 13.18
N GLY A 46 -7.82 -5.34 13.04
CA GLY A 46 -8.50 -4.13 12.55
C GLY A 46 -9.42 -3.49 13.58
N GLU A 47 -9.12 -3.62 14.87
CA GLU A 47 -9.92 -3.06 15.96
C GLU A 47 -9.21 -1.89 16.64
N GLY A 48 -10.01 -0.89 17.06
CA GLY A 48 -9.50 0.31 17.73
C GLY A 48 -8.92 1.34 16.78
N ALA A 49 -8.48 2.45 17.37
CA ALA A 49 -7.78 3.54 16.70
C ALA A 49 -6.82 4.22 17.66
N SER A 50 -5.66 4.65 17.18
CA SER A 50 -4.66 5.40 17.94
C SER A 50 -3.80 6.24 17.01
N SER A 51 -3.57 7.50 17.34
CA SER A 51 -2.66 8.36 16.57
C SER A 51 -1.19 7.97 16.74
N THR A 52 -0.84 7.28 17.81
CA THR A 52 0.53 7.04 18.25
C THR A 52 1.42 6.38 17.21
N ALA A 53 0.89 5.41 16.43
CA ALA A 53 1.69 4.66 15.47
C ALA A 53 2.14 5.54 14.29
N ALA A 54 1.23 6.31 13.70
CA ALA A 54 1.58 7.23 12.61
C ALA A 54 2.50 8.37 13.09
N ASP A 55 2.20 8.93 14.26
CA ASP A 55 2.98 10.03 14.83
C ASP A 55 4.42 9.59 15.13
N ALA A 56 4.62 8.40 15.70
CA ALA A 56 5.95 7.85 15.96
C ALA A 56 6.81 7.73 14.70
N VAL A 57 6.23 7.27 13.59
CA VAL A 57 6.95 7.18 12.30
C VAL A 57 7.26 8.56 11.73
N VAL A 58 6.36 9.53 11.88
CA VAL A 58 6.60 10.92 11.48
C VAL A 58 7.76 11.51 12.28
N ASP A 59 7.79 11.30 13.60
CA ASP A 59 8.86 11.79 14.45
C ASP A 59 10.21 11.15 14.11
N GLU A 60 10.23 9.87 13.78
CA GLU A 60 11.43 9.18 13.32
C GLU A 60 11.95 9.74 11.99
N ILE A 61 11.06 9.96 11.01
CA ILE A 61 11.42 10.56 9.72
C ILE A 61 12.00 11.98 9.92
N ARG A 62 11.36 12.80 10.76
CA ARG A 62 11.81 14.16 11.04
C ARG A 62 13.13 14.18 11.78
N SER A 63 13.31 13.29 12.75
CA SER A 63 14.57 13.15 13.49
C SER A 63 15.74 12.75 12.61
N ALA A 64 15.47 12.01 11.52
CA ALA A 64 16.44 11.68 10.48
C ALA A 64 16.64 12.79 9.42
N GLY A 65 15.99 13.96 9.58
CA GLY A 65 16.10 15.11 8.68
C GLY A 65 15.16 15.06 7.47
N GLY A 66 14.19 14.12 7.42
CA GLY A 66 13.17 14.02 6.37
C GLY A 66 11.94 14.89 6.67
N GLU A 67 11.03 14.97 5.71
CA GLU A 67 9.76 15.69 5.83
C GLU A 67 8.58 14.71 5.84
N ALA A 68 7.76 14.73 6.89
CA ALA A 68 6.57 13.89 6.97
C ALA A 68 5.44 14.58 7.78
N VAL A 69 4.20 14.16 7.49
CA VAL A 69 3.00 14.50 8.29
C VAL A 69 2.17 13.25 8.52
N ALA A 70 1.50 13.18 9.68
CA ALA A 70 0.60 12.08 9.99
C ALA A 70 -0.81 12.33 9.46
N SER A 71 -1.50 11.27 9.07
CA SER A 71 -2.95 11.21 8.86
C SER A 71 -3.51 10.03 9.62
N HIS A 72 -4.55 10.29 10.42
CA HIS A 72 -5.26 9.28 11.21
C HIS A 72 -6.64 8.95 10.61
N ASP A 73 -6.88 9.39 9.37
CA ASP A 73 -8.13 9.16 8.67
C ASP A 73 -8.26 7.70 8.23
N SER A 74 -9.49 7.18 8.29
CA SER A 74 -9.78 5.82 7.87
C SER A 74 -9.77 5.67 6.36
N VAL A 75 -9.03 4.70 5.85
CA VAL A 75 -9.04 4.33 4.43
C VAL A 75 -10.36 3.68 3.99
N SER A 76 -11.14 3.10 4.94
CA SER A 76 -12.36 2.35 4.64
C SER A 76 -13.58 3.21 4.34
N THR A 77 -13.44 4.54 4.39
CA THR A 77 -14.51 5.48 4.04
C THR A 77 -14.08 6.43 2.93
N ARG A 78 -15.03 6.80 2.07
CA ARG A 78 -14.74 7.77 1.00
C ARG A 78 -14.29 9.12 1.54
N GLN A 79 -14.88 9.58 2.64
CA GLN A 79 -14.49 10.82 3.31
C GLN A 79 -13.04 10.75 3.79
N GLY A 80 -12.68 9.67 4.51
CA GLY A 80 -11.31 9.48 5.01
C GLY A 80 -10.29 9.34 3.88
N GLY A 81 -10.60 8.56 2.83
CA GLY A 81 -9.73 8.45 1.66
C GLY A 81 -9.47 9.79 0.98
N THR A 82 -10.49 10.66 0.88
CA THR A 82 -10.33 12.01 0.35
C THR A 82 -9.50 12.88 1.29
N ALA A 83 -9.74 12.81 2.61
CA ALA A 83 -8.98 13.57 3.61
C ALA A 83 -7.49 13.23 3.62
N ILE A 84 -7.13 11.95 3.46
CA ILE A 84 -5.73 11.51 3.34
C ILE A 84 -5.03 12.21 2.16
N VAL A 85 -5.69 12.29 1.02
CA VAL A 85 -5.10 12.93 -0.18
C VAL A 85 -5.02 14.44 -0.01
N HIS A 86 -6.03 15.07 0.56
CA HIS A 86 -6.00 16.51 0.88
C HIS A 86 -4.88 16.82 1.87
N LYS A 87 -4.61 15.96 2.85
CA LYS A 87 -3.48 16.12 3.77
C LYS A 87 -2.14 16.27 3.05
N ALA A 88 -1.93 15.51 1.97
CA ALA A 88 -0.72 15.62 1.16
C ALA A 88 -0.69 16.94 0.36
N ILE A 89 -1.82 17.33 -0.22
CA ILE A 89 -1.94 18.57 -0.99
C ILE A 89 -1.75 19.79 -0.10
N ASP A 90 -2.39 19.80 1.07
CA ASP A 90 -2.33 20.93 2.01
C ASP A 90 -0.93 21.10 2.61
N ALA A 91 -0.25 19.98 2.93
CA ALA A 91 1.07 20.01 3.53
C ALA A 91 2.20 20.24 2.52
N PHE A 92 2.08 19.67 1.31
CA PHE A 92 3.19 19.58 0.37
C PHE A 92 2.85 20.01 -1.07
N GLY A 93 1.61 20.42 -1.33
CA GLY A 93 1.17 20.98 -2.61
C GLY A 93 0.86 19.98 -3.72
N GLN A 94 1.10 18.67 -3.53
CA GLN A 94 0.96 17.65 -4.58
C GLN A 94 0.84 16.24 -4.04
N VAL A 95 0.56 15.28 -4.94
CA VAL A 95 0.69 13.84 -4.73
C VAL A 95 1.39 13.24 -5.94
N ASP A 96 2.47 12.51 -5.74
CA ASP A 96 3.23 11.83 -6.80
C ASP A 96 3.19 10.30 -6.66
N ILE A 97 3.16 9.79 -5.44
CA ILE A 97 3.25 8.36 -5.12
C ILE A 97 2.12 7.99 -4.16
N LEU A 98 1.41 6.90 -4.45
CA LEU A 98 0.47 6.27 -3.52
C LEU A 98 0.86 4.81 -3.32
N ILE A 99 1.20 4.45 -2.09
CA ILE A 99 1.35 3.06 -1.66
C ILE A 99 0.10 2.66 -0.86
N SER A 100 -0.76 1.87 -1.48
CA SER A 100 -1.96 1.30 -0.86
C SER A 100 -1.58 0.01 -0.16
N ASN A 101 -1.28 0.11 1.14
CA ASN A 101 -0.73 -0.99 1.93
C ASN A 101 -1.60 -1.36 3.14
N ALA A 102 -2.44 -0.46 3.65
CA ALA A 102 -3.29 -0.74 4.81
C ALA A 102 -4.01 -2.08 4.72
N GLY A 103 -4.03 -2.82 5.83
CA GLY A 103 -4.67 -4.12 5.86
C GLY A 103 -4.52 -4.84 7.19
N PHE A 104 -5.39 -5.83 7.39
CA PHE A 104 -5.42 -6.74 8.52
C PHE A 104 -6.03 -8.08 8.10
N LEU A 105 -6.08 -9.07 8.99
CA LEU A 105 -6.63 -10.40 8.73
C LEU A 105 -7.82 -10.70 9.64
N ARG A 106 -8.80 -11.43 9.09
CA ARG A 106 -9.89 -12.09 9.82
C ARG A 106 -10.13 -13.45 9.20
N ASN A 107 -9.27 -14.39 9.59
CA ASN A 107 -9.26 -15.73 9.04
C ASN A 107 -10.45 -16.55 9.54
N ALA A 108 -11.12 -17.25 8.64
CA ALA A 108 -12.15 -18.25 8.95
C ALA A 108 -12.26 -19.26 7.80
N ARG A 109 -12.81 -20.44 8.07
CA ARG A 109 -13.16 -21.38 6.99
C ARG A 109 -14.17 -20.74 6.06
N PHE A 110 -14.16 -21.13 4.79
CA PHE A 110 -15.04 -20.51 3.80
C PHE A 110 -16.52 -20.63 4.19
N GLU A 111 -16.93 -21.79 4.68
CA GLU A 111 -18.30 -22.07 5.14
C GLU A 111 -18.71 -21.29 6.41
N ASP A 112 -17.74 -20.84 7.19
CA ASP A 112 -17.96 -20.14 8.47
C ASP A 112 -17.79 -18.61 8.35
N LEU A 113 -17.43 -18.09 7.17
CA LEU A 113 -17.26 -16.65 6.95
C LEU A 113 -18.59 -15.90 7.14
N THR A 114 -18.58 -14.94 8.04
CA THR A 114 -19.71 -14.02 8.28
C THR A 114 -19.49 -12.67 7.63
N ASP A 115 -20.55 -11.88 7.44
CA ASP A 115 -20.47 -10.51 6.92
C ASP A 115 -19.51 -9.65 7.77
N ALA A 116 -19.52 -9.83 9.10
CA ALA A 116 -18.60 -9.16 10.01
C ALA A 116 -17.11 -9.47 9.77
N GLN A 117 -16.81 -10.58 9.08
CA GLN A 117 -15.45 -10.95 8.68
C GLN A 117 -15.17 -10.61 7.21
N ILE A 118 -16.19 -10.55 6.37
CA ILE A 118 -16.05 -10.25 4.94
C ILE A 118 -15.97 -8.74 4.71
N ASP A 119 -16.97 -7.99 5.15
CA ASP A 119 -17.13 -6.58 4.80
C ASP A 119 -15.94 -5.71 5.21
N PRO A 120 -15.43 -5.76 6.46
CA PRO A 120 -14.32 -4.91 6.86
C PRO A 120 -13.01 -5.24 6.11
N ILE A 121 -12.81 -6.51 5.75
CA ILE A 121 -11.66 -6.92 4.93
C ILE A 121 -11.78 -6.30 3.53
N LEU A 122 -12.92 -6.42 2.88
CA LEU A 122 -13.14 -5.82 1.56
C LEU A 122 -13.09 -4.29 1.60
N ASP A 123 -13.60 -3.67 2.66
CA ASP A 123 -13.58 -2.22 2.84
C ASP A 123 -12.16 -1.68 2.91
N VAL A 124 -11.28 -2.32 3.68
CA VAL A 124 -9.91 -1.85 3.88
C VAL A 124 -8.97 -2.30 2.75
N HIS A 125 -9.11 -3.53 2.24
CA HIS A 125 -8.17 -4.03 1.23
C HIS A 125 -8.53 -3.63 -0.19
N LEU A 126 -9.83 -3.55 -0.53
CA LEU A 126 -10.26 -3.28 -1.90
C LEU A 126 -10.92 -1.91 -2.06
N LYS A 127 -11.99 -1.60 -1.28
CA LYS A 127 -12.69 -0.32 -1.44
C LYS A 127 -11.79 0.88 -1.10
N ALA A 128 -10.88 0.74 -0.12
CA ALA A 128 -9.90 1.76 0.21
C ALA A 128 -9.02 2.16 -0.98
N ALA A 129 -8.64 1.20 -1.84
CA ALA A 129 -7.87 1.47 -3.03
C ALA A 129 -8.60 2.42 -4.02
N PHE A 130 -9.94 2.37 -4.04
CA PHE A 130 -10.74 3.35 -4.77
C PHE A 130 -10.87 4.67 -4.00
N TYR A 131 -11.12 4.62 -2.69
CA TYR A 131 -11.40 5.81 -1.89
C TYR A 131 -10.21 6.75 -1.77
N VAL A 132 -9.00 6.20 -1.64
CA VAL A 132 -7.74 6.95 -1.64
C VAL A 132 -7.23 7.12 -3.08
N GLY A 133 -7.33 6.09 -3.90
CA GLY A 133 -6.76 6.06 -5.26
C GLY A 133 -7.41 7.06 -6.21
N GLN A 134 -8.75 7.21 -6.21
CA GLN A 134 -9.42 8.10 -7.12
C GLN A 134 -9.05 9.59 -6.93
N PRO A 135 -9.06 10.18 -5.72
CA PRO A 135 -8.60 11.55 -5.54
C PRO A 135 -7.08 11.69 -5.81
N ALA A 136 -6.25 10.71 -5.43
CA ALA A 136 -4.82 10.72 -5.76
C ALA A 136 -4.59 10.70 -7.28
N TYR A 137 -5.30 9.84 -8.01
CA TYR A 137 -5.22 9.75 -9.47
C TYR A 137 -5.58 11.09 -10.14
N LYS A 138 -6.63 11.77 -9.67
CA LYS A 138 -7.02 13.10 -10.19
C LYS A 138 -5.90 14.13 -10.00
N ALA A 139 -5.28 14.15 -8.81
CA ALA A 139 -4.16 15.05 -8.52
C ALA A 139 -2.92 14.73 -9.39
N MET A 140 -2.57 13.46 -9.52
CA MET A 140 -1.46 12.99 -10.37
C MET A 140 -1.70 13.28 -11.85
N ARG A 141 -2.92 13.05 -12.35
CA ARG A 141 -3.30 13.33 -13.73
C ARG A 141 -3.13 14.81 -14.09
N ALA A 142 -3.52 15.72 -13.20
CA ALA A 142 -3.36 17.15 -13.40
C ALA A 142 -1.88 17.59 -13.57
N ARG A 143 -0.95 16.76 -13.10
CA ARG A 143 0.50 17.01 -13.17
C ARG A 143 1.23 16.13 -14.20
N ASN A 144 0.52 15.25 -14.90
CA ASN A 144 1.08 14.25 -15.82
C ASN A 144 2.19 13.39 -15.21
N TYR A 145 2.03 13.03 -13.93
CA TYR A 145 2.95 12.15 -13.21
C TYR A 145 2.24 11.45 -12.06
N GLY A 146 2.45 10.14 -11.93
CA GLY A 146 1.95 9.38 -10.79
C GLY A 146 2.55 7.97 -10.70
N ARG A 147 2.65 7.46 -9.48
CA ARG A 147 3.09 6.09 -9.20
C ARG A 147 2.15 5.46 -8.18
N PHE A 148 1.49 4.39 -8.58
CA PHE A 148 0.69 3.55 -7.71
C PHE A 148 1.42 2.26 -7.40
N LEU A 149 1.44 1.90 -6.13
CA LEU A 149 1.84 0.58 -5.67
C LEU A 149 0.73 0.00 -4.80
N PHE A 150 0.16 -1.10 -5.24
CA PHE A 150 -0.83 -1.86 -4.48
C PHE A 150 -0.18 -3.05 -3.82
N THR A 151 -0.35 -3.20 -2.51
CA THR A 151 0.14 -4.37 -1.77
C THR A 151 -0.84 -5.53 -1.92
N GLY A 152 -0.55 -6.41 -2.85
CA GLY A 152 -1.25 -7.66 -3.09
C GLY A 152 -0.90 -8.75 -2.08
N SER A 153 -1.06 -10.00 -2.48
CA SER A 153 -0.66 -11.18 -1.69
C SER A 153 -0.55 -12.42 -2.58
N ALA A 154 0.34 -13.33 -2.22
CA ALA A 154 0.39 -14.67 -2.81
C ALA A 154 -0.94 -15.43 -2.59
N SER A 155 -1.66 -15.16 -1.50
CA SER A 155 -2.99 -15.73 -1.23
C SER A 155 -4.00 -15.41 -2.34
N ALA A 156 -3.87 -14.28 -3.03
CA ALA A 156 -4.73 -13.93 -4.15
C ALA A 156 -4.43 -14.72 -5.43
N MET A 157 -3.19 -15.19 -5.57
CA MET A 157 -2.73 -15.93 -6.76
C MET A 157 -2.90 -17.44 -6.61
N PHE A 158 -2.60 -17.97 -5.44
CA PHE A 158 -2.49 -19.41 -5.20
C PHE A 158 -3.48 -19.93 -4.18
N GLY A 159 -4.26 -19.04 -3.55
CA GLY A 159 -5.10 -19.38 -2.41
C GLY A 159 -4.30 -19.56 -1.12
N HIS A 160 -4.98 -19.43 -0.01
CA HIS A 160 -4.53 -19.80 1.32
C HIS A 160 -5.74 -20.20 2.15
N ALA A 161 -5.65 -21.35 2.84
CA ALA A 161 -6.74 -21.82 3.69
C ALA A 161 -7.20 -20.71 4.66
N TRP A 162 -8.51 -20.59 4.86
CA TRP A 162 -9.17 -19.64 5.77
C TRP A 162 -9.08 -18.15 5.39
N GLN A 163 -8.57 -17.82 4.21
CA GLN A 163 -8.40 -16.44 3.74
C GLN A 163 -9.29 -16.08 2.54
N GLY A 164 -10.47 -16.64 2.44
CA GLY A 164 -11.37 -16.39 1.30
C GLY A 164 -11.71 -14.90 1.12
N ASN A 165 -12.03 -14.20 2.19
CA ASN A 165 -12.28 -12.76 2.22
C ASN A 165 -11.04 -11.93 1.83
N TYR A 166 -9.89 -12.24 2.42
CA TYR A 166 -8.63 -11.56 2.18
C TYR A 166 -8.12 -11.78 0.75
N ALA A 167 -8.12 -13.05 0.29
CA ALA A 167 -7.70 -13.40 -1.06
C ALA A 167 -8.56 -12.70 -2.12
N ALA A 168 -9.88 -12.60 -1.91
CA ALA A 168 -10.79 -11.88 -2.80
C ALA A 168 -10.46 -10.38 -2.84
N GLY A 169 -10.23 -9.73 -1.68
CA GLY A 169 -9.84 -8.33 -1.62
C GLY A 169 -8.52 -8.05 -2.34
N LYS A 170 -7.50 -8.87 -2.09
CA LYS A 170 -6.18 -8.74 -2.73
C LYS A 170 -6.19 -9.10 -4.21
N GLY A 171 -7.03 -10.04 -4.63
CA GLY A 171 -7.26 -10.37 -6.05
C GLY A 171 -7.88 -9.21 -6.82
N GLY A 172 -8.83 -8.50 -6.22
CA GLY A 172 -9.42 -7.29 -6.81
C GLY A 172 -8.41 -6.17 -7.08
N LEU A 173 -7.37 -6.04 -6.24
CA LEU A 173 -6.29 -5.06 -6.46
C LEU A 173 -5.49 -5.33 -7.73
N MET A 174 -5.33 -6.59 -8.14
CA MET A 174 -4.63 -6.95 -9.37
C MET A 174 -5.37 -6.37 -10.59
N GLY A 175 -6.68 -6.62 -10.69
CA GLY A 175 -7.49 -6.04 -11.77
C GLY A 175 -7.49 -4.51 -11.75
N LEU A 176 -7.63 -3.90 -10.56
CA LEU A 176 -7.58 -2.45 -10.41
C LEU A 176 -6.24 -1.87 -10.84
N SER A 177 -5.12 -2.50 -10.45
CA SER A 177 -3.78 -2.05 -10.83
C SER A 177 -3.60 -2.01 -12.35
N HIS A 178 -4.08 -3.04 -13.07
CA HIS A 178 -4.02 -3.08 -14.52
C HIS A 178 -4.83 -1.94 -15.16
N VAL A 179 -6.06 -1.68 -14.68
CA VAL A 179 -6.90 -0.59 -15.19
C VAL A 179 -6.23 0.76 -14.94
N VAL A 180 -5.73 1.01 -13.73
CA VAL A 180 -5.01 2.25 -13.40
C VAL A 180 -3.78 2.45 -14.27
N ALA A 181 -3.03 1.39 -14.59
CA ALA A 181 -1.88 1.44 -15.49
C ALA A 181 -2.28 1.80 -16.93
N ILE A 182 -3.34 1.16 -17.44
CA ILE A 182 -3.81 1.38 -18.82
C ILE A 182 -4.35 2.81 -18.99
N GLU A 183 -5.28 3.21 -18.11
CA GLU A 183 -5.89 4.55 -18.17
C GLU A 183 -4.89 5.65 -17.83
N GLY A 184 -3.93 5.38 -16.95
CA GLY A 184 -2.91 6.32 -16.51
C GLY A 184 -1.79 6.57 -17.49
N SER A 185 -1.58 5.67 -18.47
CA SER A 185 -0.43 5.70 -19.38
C SER A 185 -0.32 7.01 -20.16
N ALA A 186 -1.43 7.56 -20.61
CA ALA A 186 -1.49 8.84 -21.34
C ALA A 186 -1.13 10.05 -20.46
N TYR A 187 -1.08 9.90 -19.15
CA TYR A 187 -0.80 10.94 -18.16
C TYR A 187 0.47 10.68 -17.37
N GLY A 188 1.35 9.80 -17.84
CA GLY A 188 2.57 9.46 -17.13
C GLY A 188 2.36 8.77 -15.77
N ILE A 189 1.15 8.23 -15.55
CA ILE A 189 0.83 7.47 -14.33
C ILE A 189 1.12 5.99 -14.58
N GLN A 190 1.85 5.39 -13.66
CA GLN A 190 2.18 3.96 -13.66
C GLN A 190 1.57 3.30 -12.41
N SER A 191 1.21 2.04 -12.54
CA SER A 191 0.65 1.24 -11.45
C SER A 191 1.28 -0.14 -11.44
N ASN A 192 1.68 -0.59 -10.25
CA ASN A 192 2.25 -1.90 -10.00
C ASN A 192 1.53 -2.57 -8.83
N LEU A 193 1.55 -3.90 -8.85
CA LEU A 193 1.09 -4.75 -7.75
C LEU A 193 2.29 -5.51 -7.18
N LEU A 194 2.46 -5.41 -5.86
CA LEU A 194 3.49 -6.13 -5.13
C LEU A 194 2.88 -7.33 -4.39
N LEU A 195 3.53 -8.47 -4.46
CA LEU A 195 3.19 -9.68 -3.70
C LEU A 195 4.29 -9.90 -2.64
N PRO A 196 4.17 -9.31 -1.45
CA PRO A 196 5.22 -9.37 -0.45
C PRO A 196 5.38 -10.77 0.15
N THR A 197 6.64 -11.12 0.42
CA THR A 197 7.04 -12.32 1.17
C THR A 197 7.98 -11.94 2.30
N ALA A 198 7.58 -10.96 3.12
CA ALA A 198 8.41 -10.40 4.18
C ALA A 198 7.93 -10.83 5.57
N ALA A 199 8.86 -10.96 6.51
CA ALA A 199 8.53 -11.16 7.91
C ALA A 199 7.76 -9.93 8.43
N SER A 200 6.58 -10.16 9.00
CA SER A 200 5.72 -9.12 9.53
C SER A 200 4.74 -9.73 10.51
N ARG A 201 4.10 -8.89 11.34
CA ARG A 201 3.02 -9.36 12.23
C ARG A 201 1.93 -10.17 11.49
N LEU A 202 1.56 -9.74 10.27
CA LEU A 202 0.63 -10.52 9.43
C LEU A 202 1.25 -11.84 8.95
N ALA A 203 2.54 -11.84 8.64
CA ALA A 203 3.25 -13.03 8.19
C ALA A 203 3.40 -14.07 9.33
N ASP A 204 3.58 -13.63 10.56
CA ASP A 204 3.63 -14.51 11.74
C ASP A 204 2.31 -15.24 11.93
N GLU A 205 1.17 -14.57 11.71
CA GLU A 205 -0.16 -15.18 11.72
C GLU A 205 -0.37 -16.20 10.57
N MET A 206 0.47 -16.16 9.54
CA MET A 206 0.48 -17.09 8.39
C MET A 206 1.51 -18.22 8.53
N GLY A 207 2.26 -18.32 9.65
CA GLY A 207 3.21 -19.41 9.90
C GLY A 207 4.69 -19.09 9.66
N GLY A 208 5.07 -17.86 9.43
CA GLY A 208 6.47 -17.39 9.40
C GLY A 208 7.28 -17.78 8.15
N GLY A 209 8.59 -17.63 8.24
CA GLY A 209 9.53 -18.05 7.17
C GLY A 209 9.79 -17.01 6.06
N PHE A 210 9.58 -15.75 6.34
CA PHE A 210 9.68 -14.64 5.38
C PHE A 210 11.00 -13.85 5.53
N MET A 211 11.33 -13.10 4.47
CA MET A 211 12.49 -12.20 4.47
C MET A 211 12.31 -11.05 5.47
N GLU A 212 13.38 -10.61 6.11
CA GLU A 212 13.36 -9.44 7.00
C GLU A 212 12.84 -8.19 6.27
N ILE A 213 11.96 -7.43 6.94
CA ILE A 213 11.25 -6.29 6.32
C ILE A 213 12.19 -5.22 5.74
N PRO A 214 13.24 -4.75 6.43
CA PRO A 214 14.14 -3.72 5.89
C PRO A 214 14.81 -4.14 4.59
N ALA A 215 15.35 -5.37 4.54
CA ALA A 215 16.00 -5.90 3.34
C ALA A 215 15.00 -6.06 2.18
N PHE A 216 13.76 -6.43 2.47
CA PHE A 216 12.69 -6.54 1.50
C PHE A 216 12.27 -5.18 0.95
N ALA A 217 12.05 -4.16 1.79
CA ALA A 217 11.71 -2.80 1.38
C ALA A 217 12.81 -2.19 0.51
N GLU A 218 14.09 -2.42 0.84
CA GLU A 218 15.22 -1.98 0.05
C GLU A 218 15.26 -2.66 -1.34
N SER A 219 14.99 -3.97 -1.41
CA SER A 219 14.96 -4.71 -2.67
C SER A 219 13.87 -4.20 -3.62
N ILE A 220 12.69 -3.87 -3.07
CA ILE A 220 11.56 -3.32 -3.84
C ILE A 220 11.88 -1.92 -4.36
N SER A 221 12.41 -1.06 -3.52
CA SER A 221 12.77 0.30 -3.93
C SER A 221 13.79 0.31 -5.08
N ARG A 222 14.63 -0.73 -5.19
CA ARG A 222 15.54 -0.92 -6.31
C ARG A 222 14.87 -1.48 -7.56
N ALA A 223 13.87 -2.36 -7.41
CA ALA A 223 13.30 -3.11 -8.53
C ALA A 223 12.11 -2.40 -9.20
N GLU A 224 11.27 -1.69 -8.45
CA GLU A 224 9.97 -1.24 -8.92
C GLU A 224 9.90 0.25 -9.30
N PHE A 225 10.77 1.07 -8.74
CA PHE A 225 10.79 2.50 -9.07
C PHE A 225 11.77 2.87 -10.19
N ASP A 226 12.63 1.94 -10.62
CA ASP A 226 13.55 2.10 -11.76
C ASP A 226 12.89 1.74 -13.10
N VAL A 227 11.59 1.86 -13.24
CA VAL A 227 10.90 1.47 -14.46
C VAL A 227 10.76 2.66 -15.41
N THR A 228 11.68 2.77 -16.34
CA THR A 228 11.63 3.73 -17.45
C THR A 228 10.78 3.26 -18.63
N GLY A 229 10.01 2.19 -18.48
CA GLY A 229 9.14 1.67 -19.56
C GLY A 229 8.05 0.73 -19.05
N PRO A 230 7.01 0.44 -19.87
CA PRO A 230 5.95 -0.49 -19.50
C PRO A 230 6.54 -1.91 -19.38
N ARG A 231 6.70 -2.39 -18.17
CA ARG A 231 7.00 -3.80 -17.94
C ARG A 231 5.69 -4.56 -17.76
N THR A 232 5.32 -5.34 -18.76
CA THR A 232 4.40 -6.43 -18.58
C THR A 232 5.05 -7.43 -17.62
N VAL A 233 4.44 -7.60 -16.44
CA VAL A 233 4.80 -8.72 -15.56
C VAL A 233 4.58 -9.99 -16.36
N PRO A 234 5.60 -10.87 -16.52
CA PRO A 234 5.38 -12.13 -17.21
C PRO A 234 4.28 -12.90 -16.45
N MET A 235 3.17 -13.19 -17.12
CA MET A 235 2.20 -14.13 -16.59
C MET A 235 2.91 -15.48 -16.57
N PHE A 236 3.19 -16.00 -15.40
CA PHE A 236 3.64 -17.37 -15.25
C PHE A 236 2.49 -18.28 -15.63
N ASN A 237 2.51 -18.84 -16.83
CA ASN A 237 1.74 -20.01 -17.19
C ASN A 237 2.31 -21.21 -16.42
N THR A 238 1.90 -21.37 -15.17
CA THR A 238 2.07 -22.64 -14.48
C THR A 238 0.86 -23.50 -14.87
N PRO A 239 1.02 -24.67 -15.50
CA PRO A 239 -0.09 -25.57 -15.72
C PRO A 239 -0.68 -25.93 -14.35
N LEU A 240 -1.96 -25.68 -14.13
CA LEU A 240 -2.68 -26.25 -13.02
C LEU A 240 -2.64 -27.78 -13.22
N ALA A 241 -1.87 -28.47 -12.37
CA ALA A 241 -2.03 -29.91 -12.21
C ALA A 241 -3.39 -30.12 -11.54
N LEU A 242 -4.35 -30.67 -12.28
CA LEU A 242 -5.61 -31.20 -11.78
C LEU A 242 -5.37 -32.49 -11.00
#